data_9635ad8c3a3fb719911147e4067cfa3b
#
_entry.id   9635ad8c3a3fb719911147e4067cfa3b
#
_cell.length_a   1.000
_cell.length_b   1.000
_cell.length_c   1.000
_cell.angle_alpha   90.00
_cell.angle_beta   90.00
_cell.angle_gamma   90.00
#
_symmetry.space_group_name_H-M   'P 1'
#
loop_
_entity.id
_entity.type
_entity.pdbx_description
1 polymer ?
#
loop_
_entity_poly.entity_id
_entity_poly.type
_entity_poly.pdbx_seq_one_letter_code
_entity_poly.pdbx_strand_id
1 'polypeptide(L)'
;MLATGLLPNNLTKNALKRIGRYLKGTLDKGLIITPSDDLKIDCYPDADFAGLWNRDNKNDPHCICSRTGYVICLLDCPVLWISKLQTEIALSTMEAEYVALSASCRDLFPMIDVINKICSALHLTLSDTTEMHVKIHEDNVGRLILGQLEPQRMTPRSKHYAVKYHWFREHTLSLKKYS
;
A
#
# COMPACT_ATOMS: atom_id res chain seq x y z
N MET A 1 -8.97 -14.68 29.65
CA MET A 1 -7.67 -15.34 29.40
C MET A 1 -6.69 -14.26 29.05
N LEU A 2 -5.81 -13.93 29.98
CA LEU A 2 -4.77 -12.93 29.77
C LEU A 2 -3.73 -13.53 28.82
N ALA A 3 -3.49 -12.86 27.69
CA ALA A 3 -2.41 -13.22 26.80
C ALA A 3 -1.10 -13.22 27.60
N THR A 4 -0.49 -14.41 27.76
CA THR A 4 0.86 -14.53 28.28
C THR A 4 1.78 -13.79 27.34
N GLY A 5 2.12 -12.57 27.71
CA GLY A 5 3.06 -11.75 26.97
C GLY A 5 4.38 -12.51 26.83
N LEU A 6 4.70 -12.92 25.63
CA LEU A 6 6.02 -13.44 25.28
C LEU A 6 7.04 -12.38 25.70
N LEU A 7 7.85 -12.71 26.69
CA LEU A 7 8.96 -11.85 27.09
C LEU A 7 9.83 -11.60 25.84
N PRO A 8 10.11 -10.34 25.52
CA PRO A 8 10.88 -10.04 24.31
C PRO A 8 12.24 -10.74 24.38
N ASN A 9 12.57 -11.51 23.36
CA ASN A 9 13.86 -12.16 23.24
C ASN A 9 15.01 -11.13 23.13
N ASN A 10 16.26 -11.54 23.20
CA ASN A 10 17.38 -10.61 23.13
C ASN A 10 17.44 -9.83 21.81
N LEU A 11 16.96 -10.41 20.70
CA LEU A 11 16.86 -9.73 19.41
C LEU A 11 15.85 -8.58 19.44
N THR A 12 14.67 -8.82 20.01
CA THR A 12 13.63 -7.81 20.20
C THR A 12 14.11 -6.68 21.10
N LYS A 13 14.79 -7.00 22.21
CA LYS A 13 15.38 -6.00 23.12
C LYS A 13 16.42 -5.13 22.43
N ASN A 14 17.27 -5.73 21.59
CA ASN A 14 18.29 -4.99 20.85
C ASN A 14 17.67 -4.10 19.75
N ALA A 15 16.63 -4.58 19.08
CA ALA A 15 15.88 -3.78 18.11
C ALA A 15 15.23 -2.55 18.79
N LEU A 16 14.55 -2.73 19.94
CA LEU A 16 13.97 -1.64 20.69
C LEU A 16 15.02 -0.61 21.18
N LYS A 17 16.19 -1.07 21.67
CA LYS A 17 17.29 -0.19 22.03
C LYS A 17 17.81 0.61 20.84
N ARG A 18 17.88 0.00 19.66
CA ARG A 18 18.29 0.66 18.41
C ARG A 18 17.32 1.75 18.01
N ILE A 19 16.01 1.46 18.05
CA ILE A 19 14.94 2.45 17.81
C ILE A 19 15.06 3.61 18.82
N GLY A 20 15.17 3.31 20.11
CA GLY A 20 15.29 4.34 21.13
C GLY A 20 16.53 5.23 20.96
N ARG A 21 17.69 4.65 20.55
CA ARG A 21 18.88 5.44 20.23
C ARG A 21 18.69 6.33 19.00
N TYR A 22 18.02 5.81 17.96
CA TYR A 22 17.68 6.59 16.76
C TYR A 22 16.81 7.78 17.13
N LEU A 23 15.71 7.54 17.85
CA LEU A 23 14.79 8.61 18.27
C LEU A 23 15.50 9.65 19.12
N LYS A 24 16.33 9.22 20.10
CA LYS A 24 17.14 10.14 20.92
C LYS A 24 18.11 10.98 20.09
N GLY A 25 18.71 10.40 19.06
CA GLY A 25 19.65 11.10 18.17
C GLY A 25 19.01 11.97 17.09
N THR A 26 17.67 11.96 17.00
CA THR A 26 16.92 12.67 15.95
C THR A 26 15.78 13.53 16.51
N LEU A 27 15.84 13.90 17.79
CA LEU A 27 14.78 14.68 18.44
C LEU A 27 14.49 16.01 17.74
N ASP A 28 15.54 16.65 17.22
CA ASP A 28 15.45 17.93 16.53
C ASP A 28 15.31 17.82 15.01
N LYS A 29 15.17 16.58 14.49
CA LYS A 29 14.97 16.34 13.06
C LYS A 29 13.49 16.24 12.75
N GLY A 30 12.99 17.17 11.95
CA GLY A 30 11.64 17.13 11.40
C GLY A 30 11.62 16.47 10.01
N LEU A 31 10.41 16.22 9.52
CA LEU A 31 10.17 15.86 8.13
C LEU A 31 10.12 17.16 7.31
N ILE A 32 11.01 17.29 6.34
CA ILE A 32 10.99 18.41 5.39
C ILE A 32 10.04 18.02 4.26
N ILE A 33 8.98 18.79 4.10
CA ILE A 33 8.00 18.62 3.03
C ILE A 33 8.22 19.72 2.01
N THR A 34 8.67 19.33 0.82
CA THR A 34 8.90 20.27 -0.30
C THR A 34 8.05 19.77 -1.48
N PRO A 35 6.83 20.29 -1.64
CA PRO A 35 5.97 19.86 -2.74
C PRO A 35 6.56 20.28 -4.08
N SER A 36 6.36 19.44 -5.11
CA SER A 36 6.65 19.78 -6.49
C SER A 36 5.53 20.65 -7.06
N ASP A 37 5.82 21.35 -8.16
CA ASP A 37 4.83 22.21 -8.85
C ASP A 37 3.84 21.37 -9.70
N ASP A 38 4.16 20.11 -9.98
CA ASP A 38 3.32 19.22 -10.77
C ASP A 38 2.24 18.57 -9.90
N LEU A 39 0.97 18.73 -10.27
CA LEU A 39 -0.15 18.07 -9.58
C LEU A 39 -0.16 16.58 -9.91
N LYS A 40 0.46 15.79 -9.04
CA LYS A 40 0.56 14.35 -9.20
C LYS A 40 0.32 13.60 -7.89
N ILE A 41 -0.20 12.40 -8.04
CA ILE A 41 -0.32 11.42 -6.96
C ILE A 41 0.43 10.17 -7.37
N ASP A 42 1.40 9.77 -6.56
CA ASP A 42 2.16 8.55 -6.72
C ASP A 42 1.82 7.59 -5.60
N CYS A 43 1.50 6.34 -5.95
CA CYS A 43 1.22 5.27 -4.98
C CYS A 43 2.23 4.14 -5.16
N TYR A 44 2.85 3.72 -4.06
CA TYR A 44 3.89 2.68 -4.01
C TYR A 44 3.41 1.52 -3.14
N PRO A 45 2.62 0.57 -3.68
CA PRO A 45 2.22 -0.64 -2.96
C PRO A 45 3.34 -1.67 -2.95
N ASP A 46 3.43 -2.43 -1.85
CA ASP A 46 4.39 -3.52 -1.66
C ASP A 46 3.84 -4.56 -0.69
N ALA A 47 4.33 -5.80 -0.77
CA ALA A 47 3.98 -6.84 0.18
C ALA A 47 5.18 -7.68 0.59
N ASP A 48 5.32 -7.90 1.89
CA ASP A 48 6.26 -8.86 2.45
C ASP A 48 5.56 -10.22 2.63
N PHE A 49 5.83 -11.16 1.71
CA PHE A 49 5.21 -12.48 1.71
C PHE A 49 5.76 -13.35 2.83
N ALA A 50 4.92 -13.63 3.84
CA ALA A 50 5.25 -14.48 4.99
C ALA A 50 6.60 -14.11 5.67
N GLY A 51 6.97 -12.84 5.67
CA GLY A 51 8.30 -12.37 6.11
C GLY A 51 8.59 -12.58 7.60
N LEU A 52 7.58 -12.89 8.41
CA LEU A 52 7.74 -13.25 9.82
C LEU A 52 7.95 -14.74 10.04
N TRP A 53 7.83 -15.57 8.99
CA TRP A 53 7.97 -17.01 9.14
C TRP A 53 9.41 -17.41 9.45
N ASN A 54 9.56 -18.20 10.50
CA ASN A 54 10.80 -18.89 10.82
C ASN A 54 10.49 -20.22 11.54
N ARG A 55 11.51 -21.07 11.69
CA ARG A 55 11.36 -22.39 12.33
C ARG A 55 10.90 -22.32 13.79
N ASP A 56 11.25 -21.26 14.50
CA ASP A 56 10.95 -21.09 15.92
C ASP A 56 9.49 -20.66 16.13
N ASN A 57 8.90 -19.98 15.13
CA ASN A 57 7.53 -19.44 15.18
C ASN A 57 6.50 -20.31 14.42
N LYS A 58 6.87 -21.50 13.98
CA LYS A 58 6.02 -22.37 13.13
C LYS A 58 4.61 -22.65 13.67
N ASN A 59 4.43 -22.54 14.99
CA ASN A 59 3.15 -22.77 15.67
C ASN A 59 2.29 -21.51 15.81
N ASP A 60 2.81 -20.33 15.43
CA ASP A 60 2.07 -19.07 15.44
C ASP A 60 1.46 -18.82 14.06
N PRO A 61 0.13 -18.88 13.90
CA PRO A 61 -0.52 -18.64 12.61
C PRO A 61 -0.30 -17.24 12.06
N HIS A 62 0.08 -16.27 12.89
CA HIS A 62 0.40 -14.92 12.43
C HIS A 62 1.75 -14.83 11.72
N CYS A 63 2.66 -15.77 11.93
CA CYS A 63 3.97 -15.74 11.28
C CYS A 63 3.91 -16.04 9.77
N ILE A 64 2.84 -16.67 9.29
CA ILE A 64 2.61 -16.96 7.88
C ILE A 64 1.79 -15.87 7.16
N CYS A 65 1.24 -14.91 7.91
CA CYS A 65 0.55 -13.79 7.31
C CYS A 65 1.55 -12.86 6.62
N SER A 66 1.25 -12.50 5.39
CA SER A 66 2.00 -11.49 4.65
C SER A 66 1.75 -10.09 5.23
N ARG A 67 2.62 -9.15 4.93
CA ARG A 67 2.45 -7.76 5.35
C ARG A 67 2.15 -6.91 4.13
N THR A 68 1.11 -6.11 4.22
CA THR A 68 0.81 -5.05 3.25
C THR A 68 1.55 -3.78 3.67
N GLY A 69 2.28 -3.19 2.73
CA GLY A 69 2.86 -1.85 2.83
C GLY A 69 2.41 -1.00 1.65
N TYR A 70 2.19 0.29 1.86
CA TYR A 70 2.10 1.27 0.79
C TYR A 70 2.37 2.68 1.29
N VAL A 71 2.83 3.51 0.38
CA VAL A 71 3.00 4.95 0.56
C VAL A 71 2.26 5.66 -0.56
N ILE A 72 1.48 6.68 -0.22
CA ILE A 72 0.87 7.59 -1.18
C ILE A 72 1.53 8.95 -1.01
N CYS A 73 2.07 9.46 -2.11
CA CYS A 73 2.68 10.77 -2.20
C CYS A 73 1.78 11.70 -3.00
N LEU A 74 1.61 12.92 -2.51
CA LEU A 74 0.99 14.04 -3.24
C LEU A 74 2.06 15.08 -3.49
N LEU A 75 2.26 15.51 -4.75
CA LEU A 75 3.29 16.48 -5.11
C LEU A 75 4.69 16.09 -4.61
N ASP A 76 5.08 14.82 -4.74
CA ASP A 76 6.30 14.19 -4.21
C ASP A 76 6.39 14.11 -2.67
N CYS A 77 5.38 14.57 -1.95
CA CYS A 77 5.38 14.52 -0.49
C CYS A 77 4.58 13.33 0.02
N PRO A 78 5.11 12.48 0.91
CA PRO A 78 4.36 11.39 1.50
C PRO A 78 3.25 11.94 2.40
N VAL A 79 2.00 11.61 2.08
CA VAL A 79 0.81 12.07 2.80
C VAL A 79 0.09 10.95 3.53
N LEU A 80 0.26 9.71 3.06
CA LEU A 80 -0.31 8.52 3.71
C LEU A 80 0.65 7.34 3.57
N TRP A 81 0.83 6.58 4.65
CA TRP A 81 1.60 5.33 4.63
C TRP A 81 1.00 4.32 5.58
N ILE A 82 1.00 3.06 5.17
CA ILE A 82 0.47 1.94 5.94
C ILE A 82 1.50 0.80 5.94
N SER A 83 1.60 0.12 7.07
CA SER A 83 2.28 -1.17 7.19
C SER A 83 1.51 -2.03 8.18
N LYS A 84 0.80 -3.06 7.67
CA LYS A 84 -0.02 -3.96 8.51
C LYS A 84 0.01 -5.39 8.02
N LEU A 85 -0.18 -6.35 8.92
CA LEU A 85 -0.38 -7.75 8.55
C LEU A 85 -1.69 -7.90 7.77
N GLN A 86 -1.65 -8.75 6.75
CA GLN A 86 -2.84 -9.17 6.02
C GLN A 86 -3.71 -10.07 6.91
N THR A 87 -5.01 -9.95 6.81
CA THR A 87 -5.96 -10.79 7.56
C THR A 87 -6.15 -12.16 6.91
N GLU A 88 -5.87 -12.26 5.62
CA GLU A 88 -5.95 -13.48 4.83
C GLU A 88 -4.53 -14.03 4.62
N ILE A 89 -4.41 -15.34 4.58
CA ILE A 89 -3.14 -16.01 4.27
C ILE A 89 -3.01 -16.07 2.76
N ALA A 90 -2.04 -15.36 2.23
CA ALA A 90 -1.68 -15.43 0.81
C ALA A 90 -0.92 -16.75 0.56
N LEU A 91 -1.24 -17.43 -0.54
CA LEU A 91 -0.61 -18.70 -0.93
C LEU A 91 0.58 -18.51 -1.89
N SER A 92 0.81 -17.29 -2.31
CA SER A 92 1.93 -16.91 -3.18
C SER A 92 2.32 -15.46 -2.97
N THR A 93 3.55 -15.11 -3.36
CA THR A 93 4.02 -13.71 -3.38
C THR A 93 3.06 -12.83 -4.19
N MET A 94 2.69 -13.30 -5.40
CA MET A 94 1.78 -12.59 -6.29
C MET A 94 0.43 -12.28 -5.62
N GLU A 95 -0.07 -13.21 -4.83
CA GLU A 95 -1.31 -13.06 -4.08
C GLU A 95 -1.19 -11.98 -2.98
N ALA A 96 -0.12 -12.05 -2.19
CA ALA A 96 0.17 -11.05 -1.16
C ALA A 96 0.26 -9.65 -1.74
N GLU A 97 0.94 -9.52 -2.86
CA GLU A 97 1.13 -8.27 -3.59
C GLU A 97 -0.20 -7.72 -4.13
N TYR A 98 -1.05 -8.59 -4.67
CA TYR A 98 -2.37 -8.19 -5.16
C TYR A 98 -3.28 -7.69 -4.03
N VAL A 99 -3.17 -8.30 -2.84
CA VAL A 99 -3.87 -7.82 -1.64
C VAL A 99 -3.36 -6.43 -1.25
N ALA A 100 -2.04 -6.20 -1.31
CA ALA A 100 -1.45 -4.89 -1.00
C ALA A 100 -1.89 -3.81 -2.00
N LEU A 101 -1.86 -4.12 -3.30
CA LEU A 101 -2.35 -3.22 -4.35
C LEU A 101 -3.83 -2.86 -4.14
N SER A 102 -4.68 -3.87 -3.90
CA SER A 102 -6.11 -3.64 -3.65
C SER A 102 -6.34 -2.78 -2.40
N ALA A 103 -5.54 -2.97 -1.35
CA ALA A 103 -5.63 -2.17 -0.12
C ALA A 103 -5.22 -0.72 -0.37
N SER A 104 -4.13 -0.48 -1.11
CA SER A 104 -3.67 0.87 -1.45
C SER A 104 -4.68 1.63 -2.30
N CYS A 105 -5.31 0.98 -3.27
CA CYS A 105 -6.32 1.59 -4.12
C CYS A 105 -7.58 2.01 -3.35
N ARG A 106 -7.94 1.30 -2.28
CA ARG A 106 -9.09 1.67 -1.42
C ARG A 106 -8.89 3.00 -0.69
N ASP A 107 -7.64 3.38 -0.43
CA ASP A 107 -7.32 4.69 0.16
C ASP A 107 -7.00 5.72 -0.92
N LEU A 108 -6.39 5.30 -2.02
CA LEU A 108 -6.01 6.17 -3.14
C LEU A 108 -7.22 6.81 -3.82
N PHE A 109 -8.24 6.02 -4.18
CA PHE A 109 -9.39 6.54 -4.95
C PHE A 109 -10.20 7.60 -4.19
N PRO A 110 -10.56 7.41 -2.91
CA PRO A 110 -11.21 8.47 -2.14
C PRO A 110 -10.35 9.74 -2.02
N MET A 111 -9.01 9.58 -1.93
CA MET A 111 -8.09 10.73 -1.88
C MET A 111 -8.14 11.52 -3.19
N ILE A 112 -8.13 10.84 -4.34
CA ILE A 112 -8.29 11.46 -5.66
C ILE A 112 -9.58 12.28 -5.72
N ASP A 113 -10.70 11.69 -5.29
CA ASP A 113 -12.00 12.36 -5.28
C ASP A 113 -12.01 13.61 -4.41
N VAL A 114 -11.38 13.54 -3.23
CA VAL A 114 -11.26 14.69 -2.31
C VAL A 114 -10.42 15.80 -2.95
N ILE A 115 -9.26 15.46 -3.52
CA ILE A 115 -8.38 16.45 -4.15
C ILE A 115 -9.08 17.12 -5.34
N ASN A 116 -9.75 16.35 -6.19
CA ASN A 116 -10.52 16.92 -7.32
C ASN A 116 -11.60 17.88 -6.85
N LYS A 117 -12.31 17.57 -5.76
CA LYS A 117 -13.30 18.48 -5.17
C LYS A 117 -12.68 19.75 -4.61
N ILE A 118 -11.52 19.63 -3.95
CA ILE A 118 -10.77 20.79 -3.42
C ILE A 118 -10.32 21.69 -4.58
N CYS A 119 -9.69 21.13 -5.61
CA CYS A 119 -9.24 21.87 -6.78
C CYS A 119 -10.41 22.61 -7.46
N SER A 120 -11.55 21.92 -7.63
CA SER A 120 -12.76 22.52 -8.21
C SER A 120 -13.33 23.64 -7.35
N ALA A 121 -13.40 23.45 -6.02
CA ALA A 121 -13.98 24.42 -5.09
C ALA A 121 -13.12 25.69 -4.95
N LEU A 122 -11.80 25.54 -5.06
CA LEU A 122 -10.87 26.66 -4.95
C LEU A 122 -10.55 27.32 -6.30
N HIS A 123 -11.14 26.82 -7.39
CA HIS A 123 -10.84 27.29 -8.76
C HIS A 123 -9.33 27.28 -9.05
N LEU A 124 -8.62 26.28 -8.52
CA LEU A 124 -7.20 26.14 -8.74
C LEU A 124 -6.97 25.67 -10.18
N THR A 125 -6.73 26.63 -11.07
CA THR A 125 -6.16 26.36 -12.39
C THR A 125 -4.65 26.23 -12.20
N LEU A 126 -4.20 25.01 -11.86
CA LEU A 126 -2.76 24.71 -11.81
C LEU A 126 -2.29 24.55 -13.25
N SER A 127 -1.58 25.57 -13.76
CA SER A 127 -0.93 25.65 -15.09
C SER A 127 -1.76 25.10 -16.28
N ASP A 128 -1.34 25.36 -17.50
CA ASP A 128 -2.07 25.07 -18.77
C ASP A 128 -2.43 23.59 -19.03
N THR A 129 -2.09 22.68 -18.12
CA THR A 129 -2.45 21.25 -18.16
C THR A 129 -3.17 20.88 -16.86
N THR A 130 -4.47 20.97 -16.87
CA THR A 130 -5.36 20.85 -15.69
C THR A 130 -5.61 19.39 -15.24
N GLU A 131 -4.83 18.42 -15.68
CA GLU A 131 -5.05 17.03 -15.34
C GLU A 131 -4.12 16.55 -14.22
N MET A 132 -4.73 16.01 -13.17
CA MET A 132 -3.99 15.37 -12.09
C MET A 132 -3.42 14.04 -12.58
N HIS A 133 -2.08 13.93 -12.58
CA HIS A 133 -1.42 12.68 -12.92
C HIS A 133 -1.45 11.70 -11.76
N VAL A 134 -2.09 10.55 -11.97
CA VAL A 134 -2.13 9.46 -10.97
C VAL A 134 -1.30 8.29 -11.47
N LYS A 135 -0.30 7.88 -10.68
CA LYS A 135 0.56 6.77 -11.03
C LYS A 135 0.68 5.77 -9.89
N ILE A 136 0.50 4.50 -10.21
CA ILE A 136 0.75 3.40 -9.28
C ILE A 136 2.06 2.74 -9.71
N HIS A 137 3.05 2.79 -8.82
CA HIS A 137 4.38 2.21 -9.04
C HIS A 137 4.38 0.78 -8.55
N GLU A 138 4.37 -0.13 -9.49
CA GLU A 138 4.31 -1.56 -9.28
C GLU A 138 5.62 -2.19 -9.76
N ASP A 139 6.33 -2.89 -8.87
CA ASP A 139 7.62 -3.51 -9.19
C ASP A 139 7.48 -4.92 -9.78
N ASN A 140 6.31 -5.54 -9.64
CA ASN A 140 6.06 -6.90 -10.10
C ASN A 140 5.22 -6.95 -11.37
N VAL A 141 5.87 -7.27 -12.50
CA VAL A 141 5.23 -7.42 -13.83
C VAL A 141 4.07 -8.43 -13.82
N GLY A 142 4.12 -9.44 -12.96
CA GLY A 142 3.06 -10.44 -12.82
C GLY A 142 1.73 -9.83 -12.36
N ARG A 143 1.76 -8.77 -11.55
CA ARG A 143 0.57 -8.04 -11.10
C ARG A 143 -0.05 -7.20 -12.20
N LEU A 144 0.77 -6.56 -13.02
CA LEU A 144 0.29 -5.83 -14.20
C LEU A 144 -0.43 -6.77 -15.17
N ILE A 145 0.11 -7.99 -15.35
CA ILE A 145 -0.51 -9.02 -16.19
C ILE A 145 -1.84 -9.49 -15.60
N LEU A 146 -1.93 -9.73 -14.27
CA LEU A 146 -3.19 -10.08 -13.62
C LEU A 146 -4.23 -8.97 -13.74
N GLY A 147 -3.82 -7.70 -13.63
CA GLY A 147 -4.69 -6.55 -13.86
C GLY A 147 -5.19 -6.43 -15.31
N GLN A 148 -4.52 -7.08 -16.28
CA GLN A 148 -4.88 -7.10 -17.69
C GLN A 148 -5.53 -8.41 -18.15
N LEU A 149 -5.44 -9.50 -17.35
CA LEU A 149 -6.03 -10.80 -17.71
C LEU A 149 -7.55 -10.72 -17.76
N GLU A 150 -8.12 -11.31 -18.80
CA GLU A 150 -9.56 -11.48 -18.90
C GLU A 150 -10.07 -12.44 -17.80
N PRO A 151 -11.26 -12.17 -17.22
CA PRO A 151 -11.84 -12.97 -16.14
C PRO A 151 -11.95 -14.48 -16.44
N GLN A 152 -12.02 -14.84 -17.71
CA GLN A 152 -12.16 -16.24 -18.18
C GLN A 152 -10.93 -17.11 -17.87
N ARG A 153 -9.77 -16.53 -17.57
CA ARG A 153 -8.55 -17.27 -17.21
C ARG A 153 -8.36 -17.45 -15.69
N MET A 154 -9.30 -16.95 -14.89
CA MET A 154 -9.24 -17.10 -13.45
C MET A 154 -9.73 -18.48 -13.02
N THR A 155 -8.96 -19.16 -12.16
CA THR A 155 -9.36 -20.46 -11.59
C THR A 155 -10.45 -20.26 -10.53
N PRO A 156 -11.26 -21.30 -10.21
CA PRO A 156 -12.25 -21.21 -9.13
C PRO A 156 -11.68 -20.80 -7.76
N ARG A 157 -10.39 -21.07 -7.51
CA ARG A 157 -9.67 -20.66 -6.29
C ARG A 157 -9.40 -19.15 -6.27
N SER A 158 -9.40 -18.49 -7.40
CA SER A 158 -9.16 -17.05 -7.53
C SER A 158 -10.44 -16.19 -7.49
N LYS A 159 -11.59 -16.77 -7.10
CA LYS A 159 -12.87 -16.01 -7.01
C LYS A 159 -12.75 -14.75 -6.16
N HIS A 160 -12.04 -14.82 -5.02
CA HIS A 160 -11.82 -13.66 -4.15
C HIS A 160 -10.99 -12.57 -4.84
N TYR A 161 -10.08 -12.97 -5.72
CA TYR A 161 -9.28 -12.05 -6.55
C TYR A 161 -10.11 -11.48 -7.68
N ALA A 162 -11.02 -12.27 -8.26
CA ALA A 162 -11.92 -11.79 -9.29
C ALA A 162 -12.75 -10.59 -8.81
N VAL A 163 -13.28 -10.64 -7.58
CA VAL A 163 -14.03 -9.52 -6.99
C VAL A 163 -13.16 -8.27 -6.84
N LYS A 164 -11.95 -8.42 -6.27
CA LYS A 164 -10.98 -7.32 -6.12
C LYS A 164 -10.54 -6.78 -7.48
N TYR A 165 -10.34 -7.66 -8.47
CA TYR A 165 -9.98 -7.33 -9.84
C TYR A 165 -11.07 -6.51 -10.54
N HIS A 166 -12.33 -6.95 -10.49
CA HIS A 166 -13.43 -6.22 -11.10
C HIS A 166 -13.63 -4.86 -10.47
N TRP A 167 -13.53 -4.78 -9.14
CA TRP A 167 -13.58 -3.52 -8.41
C TRP A 167 -12.47 -2.56 -8.84
N PHE A 168 -11.23 -3.04 -8.91
CA PHE A 168 -10.08 -2.26 -9.36
C PHE A 168 -10.24 -1.79 -10.82
N ARG A 169 -10.64 -2.70 -11.71
CA ARG A 169 -10.85 -2.39 -13.13
C ARG A 169 -11.93 -1.34 -13.34
N GLU A 170 -13.03 -1.44 -12.65
CA GLU A 170 -14.12 -0.47 -12.72
C GLU A 170 -13.64 0.94 -12.35
N HIS A 171 -12.88 1.07 -11.26
CA HIS A 171 -12.34 2.35 -10.81
C HIS A 171 -11.22 2.87 -11.73
N THR A 172 -10.35 1.99 -12.23
CA THR A 172 -9.29 2.38 -13.18
C THR A 172 -9.86 2.84 -14.52
N LEU A 173 -10.94 2.23 -14.99
CA LEU A 173 -11.63 2.67 -16.20
C LEU A 173 -12.37 3.99 -15.98
N SER A 174 -12.86 4.27 -14.77
CA SER A 174 -13.44 5.55 -14.43
C SER A 174 -12.39 6.67 -14.43
N LEU A 175 -11.18 6.40 -13.95
CA LEU A 175 -10.07 7.38 -14.00
C LEU A 175 -9.67 7.75 -15.43
N LYS A 176 -9.69 6.78 -16.38
CA LYS A 176 -9.45 7.06 -17.81
C LYS A 176 -10.49 7.95 -18.48
N LYS A 177 -11.66 8.17 -17.87
CA LYS A 177 -12.67 9.12 -18.37
C LYS A 177 -12.35 10.57 -18.00
N TYR A 178 -11.37 10.79 -17.12
CA TYR A 178 -10.95 12.12 -16.68
C TYR A 178 -9.56 12.51 -17.21
N SER A 179 -8.94 11.68 -18.05
CA SER A 179 -7.70 11.99 -18.79
C SER A 179 -7.95 12.33 -20.26
#